data_ec8d60e4860a6a0b265df2b91cd287fc
#
_entry.id   ec8d60e4860a6a0b265df2b91cd287fc
#
_cell.length_a   1.000
_cell.length_b   1.000
_cell.length_c   1.000
_cell.angle_alpha   90.00
_cell.angle_beta   90.00
_cell.angle_gamma   90.00
#
_symmetry.space_group_name_H-M   'P 1'
#
loop_
_entity.id
_entity.type
_entity.pdbx_description
1 polymer ?
#
loop_
_entity_poly.entity_id
_entity_poly.type
_entity_poly.pdbx_seq_one_letter_code
_entity_poly.pdbx_strand_id
1 'polypeptide(L)'
;MHAFSCVEDYRRAARRRLTKLAFDYLEGGAEDGDALRRNRDAFGQWGFSPRVLTDTSQMSSAATFWGREAAAPMVVGPTGLNGLFWPRADELLARAAADAGLPFVLSTASTSLLEDVRAAVPDGELWLQLYVQQDRRIAESMMRRAREAGFRTLLLTVDTPVHGKRDHDTRNGFKLPLRFTPRLLADCMRHPHWSWQMLAHGAPQLRNIAKSMGERADLARHAAMLSRQMDLSLRWDDLGWVRRHWPGEVLVKGIQTVEDARLAQAHGADGIVVSNHGGRQLGSTLAPLELLPPIVEALDVGGPRMAVFVDGGVRRGADVAKAVALGARGVLLGRAPLYGVAARGAEGAADVLALLLGELRTTMQLLGCTQVDDLTPQRLARLPAIQANQANPL
;
A
#
# COMPACT_ATOMS: atom_id res chain seq x y z
N MET A 1 4.05 -15.27 26.64
CA MET A 1 3.92 -14.69 25.30
C MET A 1 3.84 -13.18 25.45
N HIS A 2 4.74 -12.40 24.84
CA HIS A 2 4.54 -10.95 24.80
C HIS A 2 3.31 -10.67 23.91
N ALA A 3 2.33 -9.95 24.43
CA ALA A 3 1.17 -9.54 23.66
C ALA A 3 1.61 -8.56 22.56
N PHE A 4 1.15 -8.75 21.33
CA PHE A 4 1.33 -7.77 20.26
C PHE A 4 0.30 -6.65 20.46
N SER A 5 0.76 -5.45 20.73
CA SER A 5 -0.07 -4.30 21.07
C SER A 5 -0.07 -3.20 20.00
N CYS A 6 0.83 -3.27 19.04
CA CYS A 6 0.94 -2.29 17.99
C CYS A 6 1.68 -2.84 16.74
N VAL A 7 1.59 -2.13 15.64
CA VAL A 7 2.24 -2.50 14.37
C VAL A 7 3.76 -2.70 14.51
N GLU A 8 4.41 -1.95 15.42
CA GLU A 8 5.85 -2.07 15.65
C GLU A 8 6.25 -3.41 16.28
N ASP A 9 5.36 -4.02 17.08
CA ASP A 9 5.60 -5.36 17.63
C ASP A 9 5.63 -6.43 16.52
N TYR A 10 4.70 -6.32 15.55
CA TYR A 10 4.69 -7.17 14.35
C TYR A 10 5.92 -6.94 13.48
N ARG A 11 6.35 -5.68 13.32
CA ARG A 11 7.58 -5.35 12.59
C ARG A 11 8.80 -6.03 13.23
N ARG A 12 8.93 -5.95 14.55
CA ARG A 12 10.01 -6.62 15.31
C ARG A 12 9.96 -8.14 15.17
N ALA A 13 8.76 -8.73 15.23
CA ALA A 13 8.58 -10.17 15.04
C ALA A 13 8.90 -10.59 13.60
N ALA A 14 8.47 -9.85 12.58
CA ALA A 14 8.81 -10.07 11.18
C ALA A 14 10.33 -10.04 10.96
N ARG A 15 11.04 -9.07 11.58
CA ARG A 15 12.52 -8.98 11.52
C ARG A 15 13.22 -10.21 12.07
N ARG A 16 12.67 -10.82 13.14
CA ARG A 16 13.26 -12.05 13.73
C ARG A 16 12.99 -13.29 12.88
N ARG A 17 11.89 -13.29 12.14
CA ARG A 17 11.45 -14.45 11.35
C ARG A 17 12.02 -14.48 9.93
N LEU A 18 12.15 -13.33 9.30
CA LEU A 18 12.61 -13.21 7.92
C LEU A 18 14.14 -13.17 7.85
N THR A 19 14.69 -13.73 6.77
CA THR A 19 16.10 -13.48 6.43
C THR A 19 16.34 -11.97 6.25
N LYS A 20 17.59 -11.55 6.46
CA LYS A 20 17.96 -10.14 6.26
C LYS A 20 17.57 -9.62 4.87
N LEU A 21 17.77 -10.44 3.83
CA LEU A 21 17.39 -10.12 2.46
C LEU A 21 15.89 -9.84 2.35
N ALA A 22 15.04 -10.71 2.89
CA ALA A 22 13.60 -10.56 2.83
C ALA A 22 13.10 -9.38 3.68
N PHE A 23 13.64 -9.21 4.88
CA PHE A 23 13.26 -8.10 5.75
C PHE A 23 13.70 -6.75 5.20
N ASP A 24 14.93 -6.63 4.70
CA ASP A 24 15.42 -5.37 4.13
C ASP A 24 14.63 -4.99 2.85
N TYR A 25 14.17 -5.98 2.06
CA TYR A 25 13.28 -5.72 0.94
C TYR A 25 11.92 -5.19 1.39
N LEU A 26 11.36 -5.74 2.47
CA LEU A 26 10.10 -5.28 3.07
C LEU A 26 10.24 -3.85 3.62
N GLU A 27 11.29 -3.61 4.40
CA GLU A 27 11.51 -2.38 5.16
C GLU A 27 12.06 -1.24 4.31
N GLY A 28 12.91 -1.55 3.33
CA GLY A 28 13.78 -0.61 2.65
C GLY A 28 13.05 0.53 1.94
N GLY A 29 13.74 1.67 1.89
CA GLY A 29 13.43 2.85 1.09
C GLY A 29 14.46 3.03 -0.03
N ALA A 30 14.29 4.12 -0.81
CA ALA A 30 15.28 4.55 -1.79
C ALA A 30 16.45 5.27 -1.09
N GLU A 31 17.64 5.10 -1.64
CA GLU A 31 18.89 5.76 -1.21
C GLU A 31 19.11 5.66 0.30
N ASP A 32 19.25 6.78 1.01
CA ASP A 32 19.48 6.85 2.46
C ASP A 32 18.18 6.72 3.30
N GLY A 33 17.02 6.56 2.64
CA GLY A 33 15.72 6.37 3.28
C GLY A 33 15.10 7.64 3.87
N ASP A 34 15.51 8.83 3.42
CA ASP A 34 14.99 10.10 3.93
C ASP A 34 13.48 10.23 3.69
N ALA A 35 13.02 9.95 2.48
CA ALA A 35 11.59 9.94 2.16
C ALA A 35 10.82 8.93 3.01
N LEU A 36 11.41 7.77 3.33
CA LEU A 36 10.81 6.77 4.20
C LEU A 36 10.63 7.29 5.62
N ARG A 37 11.64 7.95 6.20
CA ARG A 37 11.56 8.57 7.52
C ARG A 37 10.55 9.70 7.53
N ARG A 38 10.64 10.63 6.56
CA ARG A 38 9.74 11.78 6.44
C ARG A 38 8.27 11.37 6.36
N ASN A 39 7.96 10.27 5.65
CA ASN A 39 6.59 9.73 5.61
C ASN A 39 6.03 9.38 7.00
N ARG A 40 6.88 8.95 7.93
CA ARG A 40 6.50 8.67 9.32
C ARG A 40 6.39 9.96 10.14
N ASP A 41 7.39 10.82 10.01
CA ASP A 41 7.54 12.03 10.80
C ASP A 41 6.46 13.07 10.47
N ALA A 42 5.95 13.08 9.23
CA ALA A 42 4.87 13.97 8.80
C ALA A 42 3.60 13.84 9.65
N PHE A 43 3.25 12.65 10.12
CA PHE A 43 2.13 12.45 11.03
C PHE A 43 2.37 13.09 12.41
N GLY A 44 3.63 13.17 12.85
CA GLY A 44 4.02 13.83 14.09
C GLY A 44 3.87 15.35 14.07
N GLN A 45 3.71 15.97 12.90
CA GLN A 45 3.50 17.43 12.78
C GLN A 45 2.07 17.86 13.13
N TRP A 46 1.16 16.92 13.31
CA TRP A 46 -0.25 17.17 13.59
C TRP A 46 -0.64 16.62 14.94
N GLY A 47 -1.22 17.47 15.79
CA GLY A 47 -1.91 17.10 17.01
C GLY A 47 -3.42 17.11 16.80
N PHE A 48 -4.15 16.47 17.69
CA PHE A 48 -5.60 16.49 17.69
C PHE A 48 -6.17 17.61 18.59
N SER A 49 -7.32 18.17 18.18
CA SER A 49 -8.13 19.11 18.93
C SER A 49 -9.46 18.43 19.32
N PRO A 50 -9.51 17.75 20.48
CA PRO A 50 -10.68 16.98 20.89
C PRO A 50 -11.84 17.89 21.32
N ARG A 51 -13.07 17.40 21.15
CA ARG A 51 -14.27 17.96 21.79
C ARG A 51 -14.80 16.96 22.80
N VAL A 52 -15.17 17.47 23.95
CA VAL A 52 -15.70 16.68 25.06
C VAL A 52 -17.23 16.79 25.16
N LEU A 53 -17.84 15.90 25.93
CA LEU A 53 -19.29 15.85 26.16
C LEU A 53 -20.11 15.68 24.88
N THR A 54 -19.56 14.99 23.88
CA THR A 54 -20.26 14.54 22.68
C THR A 54 -20.69 13.10 22.86
N ASP A 55 -21.96 12.79 22.57
CA ASP A 55 -22.44 11.41 22.61
C ASP A 55 -21.85 10.62 21.43
N THR A 56 -20.96 9.68 21.72
CA THR A 56 -20.30 8.78 20.75
C THR A 56 -20.79 7.33 20.86
N SER A 57 -21.90 7.08 21.57
CA SER A 57 -22.42 5.71 21.80
C SER A 57 -22.81 4.98 20.51
N GLN A 58 -23.20 5.73 19.48
CA GLN A 58 -23.56 5.21 18.14
C GLN A 58 -22.51 5.56 17.07
N MET A 59 -21.23 5.72 17.49
CA MET A 59 -20.16 6.05 16.56
C MET A 59 -19.94 4.98 15.50
N SER A 60 -19.77 5.39 14.23
CA SER A 60 -19.42 4.54 13.10
C SER A 60 -18.14 5.01 12.43
N SER A 61 -17.23 4.09 12.18
CA SER A 61 -16.03 4.30 11.37
C SER A 61 -16.24 3.98 9.89
N ALA A 62 -17.46 3.62 9.47
CA ALA A 62 -17.76 3.22 8.10
C ALA A 62 -17.47 4.36 7.10
N ALA A 63 -16.99 3.97 5.94
CA ALA A 63 -16.72 4.84 4.81
C ALA A 63 -17.35 4.27 3.55
N THR A 64 -17.58 5.10 2.55
CA THR A 64 -18.14 4.66 1.26
C THR A 64 -17.20 5.02 0.12
N PHE A 65 -16.87 4.05 -0.73
CA PHE A 65 -16.08 4.22 -1.94
C PHE A 65 -16.96 3.89 -3.15
N TRP A 66 -17.36 4.89 -3.94
CA TRP A 66 -18.24 4.74 -5.12
C TRP A 66 -19.50 3.87 -4.85
N GLY A 67 -20.22 4.20 -3.77
CA GLY A 67 -21.44 3.49 -3.36
C GLY A 67 -21.21 2.15 -2.66
N ARG A 68 -19.98 1.72 -2.46
CA ARG A 68 -19.64 0.49 -1.73
C ARG A 68 -19.15 0.82 -0.32
N GLU A 69 -19.76 0.18 0.66
CA GLU A 69 -19.40 0.37 2.07
C GLU A 69 -18.08 -0.34 2.41
N ALA A 70 -17.31 0.31 3.28
CA ALA A 70 -16.13 -0.25 3.94
C ALA A 70 -16.21 0.04 5.43
N ALA A 71 -15.68 -0.85 6.26
CA ALA A 71 -15.70 -0.71 7.73
C ALA A 71 -14.93 0.51 8.24
N ALA A 72 -14.05 1.07 7.41
CA ALA A 72 -13.26 2.27 7.70
C ALA A 72 -12.70 2.89 6.42
N PRO A 73 -12.22 4.16 6.45
CA PRO A 73 -11.55 4.81 5.33
C PRO A 73 -10.12 4.24 5.11
N MET A 74 -10.02 2.92 5.02
CA MET A 74 -8.78 2.18 4.85
C MET A 74 -8.91 1.18 3.71
N VAL A 75 -7.82 1.00 2.97
CA VAL A 75 -7.68 0.01 1.90
C VAL A 75 -6.37 -0.72 2.12
N VAL A 76 -6.35 -2.04 2.04
CA VAL A 76 -5.09 -2.80 2.02
C VAL A 76 -4.43 -2.57 0.67
N GLY A 77 -3.38 -1.74 0.67
CA GLY A 77 -2.73 -1.22 -0.53
C GLY A 77 -1.87 -2.24 -1.27
N PRO A 78 -1.50 -1.93 -2.52
CA PRO A 78 -0.76 -2.86 -3.36
C PRO A 78 0.68 -3.01 -2.88
N THR A 79 1.10 -4.26 -2.72
CA THR A 79 2.47 -4.63 -2.38
C THR A 79 2.92 -5.79 -3.25
N GLY A 80 4.18 -5.78 -3.68
CA GLY A 80 4.70 -6.80 -4.57
C GLY A 80 5.58 -7.83 -3.86
N LEU A 81 5.71 -9.02 -4.49
CA LEU A 81 6.54 -10.12 -4.01
C LEU A 81 6.18 -10.63 -2.61
N ASN A 82 4.92 -10.57 -2.24
CA ASN A 82 4.45 -10.92 -0.89
C ASN A 82 4.77 -12.39 -0.51
N GLY A 83 4.86 -13.30 -1.50
CA GLY A 83 5.32 -14.67 -1.29
C GLY A 83 6.76 -14.79 -0.75
N LEU A 84 7.56 -13.72 -0.83
CA LEU A 84 8.87 -13.66 -0.19
C LEU A 84 8.77 -13.64 1.34
N PHE A 85 7.67 -13.13 1.88
CA PHE A 85 7.46 -12.98 3.32
C PHE A 85 6.69 -14.17 3.91
N TRP A 86 5.69 -14.64 3.16
CA TRP A 86 4.86 -15.79 3.54
C TRP A 86 4.24 -16.42 2.30
N PRO A 87 4.16 -17.77 2.20
CA PRO A 87 3.49 -18.42 1.09
C PRO A 87 2.03 -17.97 0.98
N ARG A 88 1.58 -17.68 -0.25
CA ARG A 88 0.22 -17.23 -0.53
C ARG A 88 -0.19 -15.96 0.25
N ALA A 89 0.78 -15.07 0.55
CA ALA A 89 0.53 -13.88 1.36
C ALA A 89 -0.52 -12.94 0.76
N ASP A 90 -0.66 -12.89 -0.58
CA ASP A 90 -1.67 -12.06 -1.23
C ASP A 90 -3.09 -12.55 -0.91
N GLU A 91 -3.33 -13.88 -0.94
CA GLU A 91 -4.62 -14.47 -0.56
C GLU A 91 -4.92 -14.30 0.94
N LEU A 92 -3.89 -14.42 1.80
CA LEU A 92 -4.06 -14.22 3.24
C LEU A 92 -4.41 -12.77 3.57
N LEU A 93 -3.77 -11.80 2.91
CA LEU A 93 -4.06 -10.37 3.05
C LEU A 93 -5.45 -10.03 2.52
N ALA A 94 -5.83 -10.58 1.36
CA ALA A 94 -7.16 -10.37 0.79
C ALA A 94 -8.26 -10.91 1.72
N ARG A 95 -8.05 -12.09 2.31
CA ARG A 95 -8.99 -12.66 3.28
C ARG A 95 -9.10 -11.82 4.54
N ALA A 96 -7.96 -11.43 5.12
CA ALA A 96 -7.95 -10.56 6.30
C ALA A 96 -8.63 -9.22 6.03
N ALA A 97 -8.46 -8.65 4.82
CA ALA A 97 -9.14 -7.43 4.40
C ALA A 97 -10.65 -7.64 4.27
N ALA A 98 -11.09 -8.71 3.60
CA ALA A 98 -12.51 -9.04 3.43
C ALA A 98 -13.20 -9.29 4.78
N ASP A 99 -12.58 -10.06 5.67
CA ASP A 99 -13.08 -10.33 7.02
C ASP A 99 -13.17 -9.06 7.88
N ALA A 100 -12.28 -8.08 7.62
CA ALA A 100 -12.30 -6.77 8.27
C ALA A 100 -13.24 -5.75 7.57
N GLY A 101 -13.94 -6.13 6.50
CA GLY A 101 -14.80 -5.24 5.71
C GLY A 101 -14.03 -4.16 4.96
N LEU A 102 -12.80 -4.44 4.52
CA LEU A 102 -11.91 -3.50 3.83
C LEU A 102 -11.60 -3.95 2.40
N PRO A 103 -11.46 -3.02 1.44
CA PRO A 103 -10.96 -3.36 0.11
C PRO A 103 -9.50 -3.83 0.14
N PHE A 104 -9.16 -4.73 -0.79
CA PHE A 104 -7.79 -5.20 -1.02
C PHE A 104 -7.33 -4.88 -2.44
N VAL A 105 -6.11 -4.37 -2.58
CA VAL A 105 -5.50 -4.07 -3.88
C VAL A 105 -4.44 -5.09 -4.21
N LEU A 106 -4.67 -5.88 -5.24
CA LEU A 106 -3.69 -6.82 -5.77
C LEU A 106 -2.69 -6.12 -6.68
N SER A 107 -1.40 -6.34 -6.45
CA SER A 107 -0.33 -5.74 -7.26
C SER A 107 -0.10 -6.52 -8.56
N THR A 108 0.28 -5.81 -9.64
CA THR A 108 0.89 -6.41 -10.84
C THR A 108 2.05 -7.34 -10.49
N ALA A 109 2.84 -6.97 -9.48
CA ALA A 109 4.00 -7.73 -8.99
C ALA A 109 3.63 -8.76 -7.91
N SER A 110 2.37 -9.19 -7.85
CA SER A 110 1.90 -10.24 -6.95
C SER A 110 2.51 -11.61 -7.29
N THR A 111 2.69 -12.41 -6.25
CA THR A 111 3.12 -13.81 -6.34
C THR A 111 1.96 -14.79 -6.41
N SER A 112 0.73 -14.33 -6.22
CA SER A 112 -0.50 -15.09 -6.40
C SER A 112 -1.20 -14.67 -7.70
N LEU A 113 -1.89 -15.61 -8.36
CA LEU A 113 -2.75 -15.25 -9.49
C LEU A 113 -3.96 -14.45 -9.00
N LEU A 114 -4.42 -13.53 -9.81
CA LEU A 114 -5.61 -12.73 -9.48
C LEU A 114 -6.86 -13.61 -9.35
N GLU A 115 -6.92 -14.72 -10.08
CA GLU A 115 -7.99 -15.70 -9.98
C GLU A 115 -7.94 -16.48 -8.65
N ASP A 116 -6.73 -16.83 -8.18
CA ASP A 116 -6.53 -17.50 -6.87
C ASP A 116 -6.97 -16.58 -5.72
N VAL A 117 -6.65 -15.27 -5.83
CA VAL A 117 -7.09 -14.28 -4.85
C VAL A 117 -8.62 -14.13 -4.86
N ARG A 118 -9.26 -14.06 -6.03
CA ARG A 118 -10.73 -14.03 -6.13
C ARG A 118 -11.36 -15.29 -5.53
N ALA A 119 -10.80 -16.46 -5.83
CA ALA A 119 -11.29 -17.71 -5.26
C ALA A 119 -11.16 -17.76 -3.72
N ALA A 120 -10.15 -17.10 -3.15
CA ALA A 120 -9.97 -17.00 -1.70
C ALA A 120 -11.01 -16.08 -1.03
N VAL A 121 -11.55 -15.09 -1.75
CA VAL A 121 -12.51 -14.09 -1.24
C VAL A 121 -13.60 -13.82 -2.30
N PRO A 122 -14.56 -14.75 -2.50
CA PRO A 122 -15.55 -14.64 -3.58
C PRO A 122 -16.35 -13.33 -3.56
N ASP A 123 -16.66 -12.81 -2.37
CA ASP A 123 -17.47 -11.60 -2.16
C ASP A 123 -16.61 -10.37 -1.76
N GLY A 124 -15.28 -10.52 -1.66
CA GLY A 124 -14.38 -9.45 -1.23
C GLY A 124 -14.30 -8.32 -2.25
N GLU A 125 -14.18 -7.08 -1.77
CA GLU A 125 -13.92 -5.92 -2.62
C GLU A 125 -12.46 -5.92 -3.07
N LEU A 126 -12.22 -6.23 -4.35
CA LEU A 126 -10.90 -6.38 -4.94
C LEU A 126 -10.62 -5.30 -5.98
N TRP A 127 -9.47 -4.66 -5.84
CA TRP A 127 -8.92 -3.66 -6.77
C TRP A 127 -7.65 -4.20 -7.41
N LEU A 128 -7.35 -3.77 -8.63
CA LEU A 128 -6.12 -4.13 -9.34
C LEU A 128 -5.17 -2.94 -9.39
N GLN A 129 -3.94 -3.10 -8.93
CA GLN A 129 -2.88 -2.15 -9.23
C GLN A 129 -2.15 -2.58 -10.51
N LEU A 130 -2.03 -1.65 -11.45
CA LEU A 130 -1.45 -1.87 -12.77
C LEU A 130 -0.17 -1.08 -12.95
N TYR A 131 0.90 -1.79 -13.34
CA TYR A 131 2.04 -1.21 -14.04
C TYR A 131 1.89 -1.48 -15.53
N VAL A 132 2.22 -0.49 -16.36
CA VAL A 132 2.23 -0.65 -17.81
C VAL A 132 3.66 -0.98 -18.25
N GLN A 133 3.84 -2.16 -18.85
CA GLN A 133 5.09 -2.58 -19.46
C GLN A 133 5.16 -2.09 -20.91
N GLN A 134 6.39 -2.08 -21.49
CA GLN A 134 6.60 -1.76 -22.91
C GLN A 134 5.69 -2.59 -23.84
N ASP A 135 5.52 -3.88 -23.54
CA ASP A 135 4.48 -4.69 -24.18
C ASP A 135 3.14 -4.47 -23.50
N ARG A 136 2.35 -3.52 -24.00
CA ARG A 136 1.04 -3.14 -23.45
C ARG A 136 0.02 -4.30 -23.47
N ARG A 137 0.22 -5.35 -24.30
CA ARG A 137 -0.64 -6.53 -24.31
C ARG A 137 -0.66 -7.26 -22.97
N ILE A 138 0.42 -7.18 -22.19
CA ILE A 138 0.49 -7.72 -20.82
C ILE A 138 -0.51 -6.99 -19.91
N ALA A 139 -0.52 -5.66 -19.98
CA ALA A 139 -1.45 -4.83 -19.21
C ALA A 139 -2.91 -5.07 -19.64
N GLU A 140 -3.18 -5.15 -20.95
CA GLU A 140 -4.51 -5.45 -21.51
C GLU A 140 -5.02 -6.82 -21.06
N SER A 141 -4.16 -7.85 -21.15
CA SER A 141 -4.49 -9.20 -20.67
C SER A 141 -4.80 -9.19 -19.17
N MET A 142 -4.02 -8.45 -18.39
CA MET A 142 -4.20 -8.36 -16.93
C MET A 142 -5.50 -7.63 -16.58
N MET A 143 -5.81 -6.51 -17.24
CA MET A 143 -7.08 -5.79 -17.05
C MET A 143 -8.28 -6.67 -17.42
N ARG A 144 -8.22 -7.36 -18.55
CA ARG A 144 -9.29 -8.27 -18.99
C ARG A 144 -9.53 -9.38 -17.96
N ARG A 145 -8.49 -10.09 -17.54
CA ARG A 145 -8.56 -11.18 -16.56
C ARG A 145 -9.11 -10.69 -15.21
N ALA A 146 -8.64 -9.51 -14.74
CA ALA A 146 -9.10 -8.94 -13.49
C ALA A 146 -10.59 -8.57 -13.55
N ARG A 147 -11.04 -7.99 -14.65
CA ARG A 147 -12.46 -7.70 -14.88
C ARG A 147 -13.31 -8.99 -14.89
N GLU A 148 -12.87 -10.03 -15.61
CA GLU A 148 -13.52 -11.33 -15.64
C GLU A 148 -13.59 -11.98 -14.25
N ALA A 149 -12.56 -11.73 -13.40
CA ALA A 149 -12.53 -12.15 -12.01
C ALA A 149 -13.29 -11.19 -11.04
N GLY A 150 -13.99 -10.17 -11.55
CA GLY A 150 -14.84 -9.29 -10.75
C GLY A 150 -14.07 -8.24 -9.93
N PHE A 151 -12.85 -7.88 -10.32
CA PHE A 151 -12.17 -6.69 -9.80
C PHE A 151 -12.87 -5.43 -10.33
N ARG A 152 -13.09 -4.43 -9.49
CA ARG A 152 -13.92 -3.27 -9.85
C ARG A 152 -13.14 -1.99 -10.06
N THR A 153 -12.10 -1.76 -9.28
CA THR A 153 -11.30 -0.52 -9.31
C THR A 153 -9.88 -0.81 -9.79
N LEU A 154 -9.36 0.05 -10.64
CA LEU A 154 -7.99 -0.01 -11.16
C LEU A 154 -7.14 1.11 -10.57
N LEU A 155 -5.95 0.79 -10.07
CA LEU A 155 -4.93 1.76 -9.67
C LEU A 155 -3.81 1.77 -10.72
N LEU A 156 -3.85 2.71 -11.66
CA LEU A 156 -2.74 2.95 -12.58
C LEU A 156 -1.60 3.61 -11.83
N THR A 157 -0.47 2.92 -11.72
CA THR A 157 0.70 3.43 -10.98
C THR A 157 1.70 4.04 -11.94
N VAL A 158 2.01 5.34 -11.74
CA VAL A 158 2.79 6.16 -12.69
C VAL A 158 4.13 6.67 -12.14
N ASP A 159 4.41 6.45 -10.86
CA ASP A 159 5.64 6.90 -10.18
C ASP A 159 6.83 5.93 -10.32
N THR A 160 6.73 4.95 -11.23
CA THR A 160 7.74 3.91 -11.43
C THR A 160 8.20 3.78 -12.89
N PRO A 161 8.55 4.87 -13.59
CA PRO A 161 9.12 4.73 -14.94
C PRO A 161 10.40 3.90 -14.89
N VAL A 162 11.18 4.06 -13.83
CA VAL A 162 12.34 3.22 -13.48
C VAL A 162 12.28 2.86 -12.01
N HIS A 163 12.98 1.79 -11.63
CA HIS A 163 13.07 1.43 -10.21
C HIS A 163 13.99 2.39 -9.46
N GLY A 164 13.52 2.91 -8.32
CA GLY A 164 14.34 3.71 -7.41
C GLY A 164 15.56 2.92 -6.93
N LYS A 165 16.66 3.63 -6.68
CA LYS A 165 17.91 3.05 -6.17
C LYS A 165 17.68 2.59 -4.73
N ARG A 166 17.74 1.29 -4.48
CA ARG A 166 17.59 0.68 -3.15
C ARG A 166 18.91 0.08 -2.71
N ASP A 167 19.65 0.79 -1.92
CA ASP A 167 20.99 0.41 -1.50
C ASP A 167 20.99 -0.88 -0.68
N HIS A 168 19.99 -1.09 0.17
CA HIS A 168 19.84 -2.31 0.95
C HIS A 168 19.65 -3.54 0.06
N ASP A 169 18.81 -3.45 -0.99
CA ASP A 169 18.60 -4.53 -1.94
C ASP A 169 19.90 -4.87 -2.68
N THR A 170 20.63 -3.84 -3.10
CA THR A 170 21.94 -4.01 -3.77
C THR A 170 22.98 -4.65 -2.85
N ARG A 171 23.11 -4.17 -1.60
CA ARG A 171 24.05 -4.73 -0.60
C ARG A 171 23.74 -6.17 -0.21
N ASN A 172 22.46 -6.54 -0.23
CA ASN A 172 22.01 -7.92 0.04
C ASN A 172 22.06 -8.82 -1.20
N GLY A 173 22.39 -8.28 -2.37
CA GLY A 173 22.40 -9.03 -3.62
C GLY A 173 21.01 -9.46 -4.09
N PHE A 174 19.96 -8.69 -3.71
CA PHE A 174 18.61 -9.01 -4.10
C PHE A 174 18.41 -8.87 -5.61
N LYS A 175 18.15 -10.00 -6.27
CA LYS A 175 17.85 -10.11 -7.71
C LYS A 175 16.84 -11.21 -7.93
N LEU A 176 15.93 -11.02 -8.87
CA LEU A 176 15.04 -12.08 -9.33
C LEU A 176 15.57 -12.66 -10.64
N PRO A 177 15.61 -13.99 -10.78
CA PRO A 177 15.37 -15.01 -9.75
C PRO A 177 16.42 -14.96 -8.64
N LEU A 178 16.03 -15.36 -7.42
CA LEU A 178 16.92 -15.35 -6.24
C LEU A 178 18.16 -16.20 -6.48
N ARG A 179 19.35 -15.68 -6.15
CA ARG A 179 20.63 -16.40 -6.20
C ARG A 179 21.08 -16.73 -4.79
N PHE A 180 21.30 -18.01 -4.53
CA PHE A 180 21.79 -18.48 -3.24
C PHE A 180 23.30 -18.26 -3.14
N THR A 181 23.70 -17.23 -2.41
CA THR A 181 25.09 -16.95 -2.06
C THR A 181 25.44 -17.62 -0.73
N PRO A 182 26.74 -17.88 -0.40
CA PRO A 182 27.14 -18.42 0.90
C PRO A 182 26.60 -17.59 2.08
N ARG A 183 26.53 -16.26 1.90
CA ARG A 183 25.97 -15.33 2.89
C ARG A 183 24.47 -15.54 3.11
N LEU A 184 23.71 -15.71 2.02
CA LEU A 184 22.28 -16.00 2.10
C LEU A 184 22.04 -17.39 2.72
N LEU A 185 22.84 -18.39 2.38
CA LEU A 185 22.72 -19.73 2.97
C LEU A 185 22.98 -19.71 4.48
N ALA A 186 23.98 -18.97 4.95
CA ALA A 186 24.23 -18.79 6.38
C ALA A 186 23.08 -18.05 7.09
N ASP A 187 22.44 -17.09 6.42
CA ASP A 187 21.26 -16.40 6.94
C ASP A 187 20.02 -17.31 6.96
N CYS A 188 19.85 -18.16 5.94
CA CYS A 188 18.79 -19.19 5.88
C CYS A 188 18.87 -20.17 7.07
N MET A 189 20.07 -20.57 7.48
CA MET A 189 20.26 -21.45 8.64
C MET A 189 19.80 -20.80 9.95
N ARG A 190 19.88 -19.46 10.06
CA ARG A 190 19.39 -18.70 11.23
C ARG A 190 17.88 -18.47 11.21
N HIS A 191 17.23 -18.67 10.05
CA HIS A 191 15.80 -18.43 9.84
C HIS A 191 15.11 -19.70 9.31
N PRO A 192 15.08 -20.82 10.10
CA PRO A 192 14.64 -22.14 9.61
C PRO A 192 13.18 -22.15 9.12
N HIS A 193 12.27 -21.40 9.76
CA HIS A 193 10.89 -21.32 9.33
C HIS A 193 10.73 -20.67 7.95
N TRP A 194 11.44 -19.58 7.68
CA TRP A 194 11.43 -18.95 6.37
C TRP A 194 12.05 -19.87 5.31
N SER A 195 13.18 -20.49 5.64
CA SER A 195 13.89 -21.40 4.74
C SER A 195 13.06 -22.62 4.36
N TRP A 196 12.38 -23.21 5.34
CA TRP A 196 11.47 -24.33 5.09
C TRP A 196 10.31 -23.92 4.15
N GLN A 197 9.75 -22.75 4.35
CA GLN A 197 8.69 -22.24 3.47
C GLN A 197 9.17 -22.04 2.02
N MET A 198 10.38 -21.51 1.84
CA MET A 198 10.98 -21.37 0.51
C MET A 198 11.27 -22.72 -0.16
N LEU A 199 11.67 -23.73 0.63
CA LEU A 199 11.87 -25.09 0.12
C LEU A 199 10.55 -25.76 -0.25
N ALA A 200 9.54 -25.64 0.60
CA ALA A 200 8.24 -26.30 0.41
C ALA A 200 7.40 -25.69 -0.73
N HIS A 201 7.47 -24.35 -0.93
CA HIS A 201 6.63 -23.62 -1.88
C HIS A 201 7.39 -23.02 -3.07
N GLY A 202 8.71 -23.13 -3.09
CA GLY A 202 9.59 -22.56 -4.11
C GLY A 202 9.83 -21.05 -3.95
N ALA A 203 10.73 -20.54 -4.78
CA ALA A 203 11.01 -19.09 -4.81
C ALA A 203 9.81 -18.31 -5.37
N PRO A 204 9.52 -17.09 -4.85
CA PRO A 204 8.41 -16.29 -5.32
C PRO A 204 8.57 -15.89 -6.79
N GLN A 205 7.51 -16.01 -7.56
CA GLN A 205 7.46 -15.69 -8.98
C GLN A 205 6.35 -14.65 -9.26
N LEU A 206 6.54 -13.82 -10.27
CA LEU A 206 5.55 -12.83 -10.73
C LEU A 206 4.47 -13.50 -11.59
N ARG A 207 3.57 -14.23 -10.94
CA ARG A 207 2.64 -15.16 -11.59
C ARG A 207 1.67 -14.49 -12.57
N ASN A 208 1.20 -13.27 -12.26
CA ASN A 208 0.26 -12.55 -13.12
C ASN A 208 0.92 -12.07 -14.42
N ILE A 209 2.14 -11.55 -14.34
CA ILE A 209 2.91 -11.17 -15.54
C ILE A 209 3.19 -12.40 -16.39
N ALA A 210 3.68 -13.48 -15.76
CA ALA A 210 3.96 -14.74 -16.46
C ALA A 210 2.73 -15.27 -17.21
N LYS A 211 1.57 -15.36 -16.54
CA LYS A 211 0.32 -15.83 -17.14
C LYS A 211 -0.17 -14.92 -18.28
N SER A 212 0.04 -13.60 -18.17
CA SER A 212 -0.37 -12.65 -19.21
C SER A 212 0.51 -12.68 -20.47
N MET A 213 1.67 -13.34 -20.40
CA MET A 213 2.57 -13.54 -21.55
C MET A 213 2.28 -14.82 -22.37
N GLY A 214 1.44 -15.71 -21.87
CA GLY A 214 1.14 -17.03 -22.47
C GLY A 214 2.06 -18.15 -22.01
N GLU A 215 1.74 -19.39 -22.39
CA GLU A 215 2.38 -20.62 -21.90
C GLU A 215 3.73 -20.92 -22.59
N ARG A 216 4.78 -20.17 -22.33
CA ARG A 216 6.15 -20.50 -22.80
C ARG A 216 7.08 -20.89 -21.67
N ALA A 217 7.88 -21.91 -21.88
CA ALA A 217 8.62 -22.68 -20.87
C ALA A 217 9.67 -21.95 -20.03
N ASP A 218 9.95 -20.65 -20.22
CA ASP A 218 10.95 -19.90 -19.46
C ASP A 218 10.36 -18.66 -18.75
N LEU A 219 9.11 -18.78 -18.32
CA LEU A 219 8.25 -17.68 -17.87
C LEU A 219 8.77 -16.93 -16.64
N ALA A 220 9.40 -17.63 -15.67
CA ALA A 220 9.85 -16.98 -14.43
C ALA A 220 11.01 -15.99 -14.68
N ARG A 221 11.95 -16.34 -15.57
CA ARG A 221 13.04 -15.44 -15.95
C ARG A 221 12.55 -14.27 -16.78
N HIS A 222 11.65 -14.52 -17.74
CA HIS A 222 11.06 -13.48 -18.58
C HIS A 222 10.17 -12.54 -17.76
N ALA A 223 9.34 -13.04 -16.85
CA ALA A 223 8.51 -12.21 -15.99
C ALA A 223 9.34 -11.27 -15.10
N ALA A 224 10.45 -11.76 -14.54
CA ALA A 224 11.37 -10.94 -13.75
C ALA A 224 12.11 -9.88 -14.61
N MET A 225 12.39 -10.17 -15.86
CA MET A 225 13.01 -9.23 -16.79
C MET A 225 12.00 -8.17 -17.26
N LEU A 226 10.79 -8.60 -17.63
CA LEU A 226 9.74 -7.71 -18.12
C LEU A 226 9.15 -6.81 -17.04
N SER A 227 9.12 -7.25 -15.77
CA SER A 227 8.72 -6.38 -14.67
C SER A 227 9.58 -5.12 -14.53
N ARG A 228 10.76 -5.10 -15.16
CA ARG A 228 11.67 -3.96 -15.20
C ARG A 228 11.57 -3.16 -16.48
N GLN A 229 10.85 -3.65 -17.49
CA GLN A 229 10.64 -2.97 -18.77
C GLN A 229 9.35 -2.15 -18.74
N MET A 230 9.34 -1.13 -17.89
CA MET A 230 8.23 -0.19 -17.82
C MET A 230 8.11 0.60 -19.13
N ASP A 231 6.90 0.97 -19.50
CA ASP A 231 6.65 1.86 -20.63
C ASP A 231 7.05 3.29 -20.26
N LEU A 232 8.24 3.69 -20.68
CA LEU A 232 8.76 5.04 -20.46
C LEU A 232 8.05 6.11 -21.31
N SER A 233 7.22 5.69 -22.28
CA SER A 233 6.49 6.58 -23.16
C SER A 233 5.07 6.89 -22.66
N LEU A 234 4.66 6.32 -21.52
CA LEU A 234 3.33 6.52 -20.92
C LEU A 234 3.09 8.00 -20.64
N ARG A 235 1.96 8.53 -21.11
CA ARG A 235 1.53 9.93 -21.00
C ARG A 235 0.10 10.03 -20.49
N TRP A 236 -0.33 11.24 -20.17
CA TRP A 236 -1.69 11.50 -19.70
C TRP A 236 -2.77 11.05 -20.69
N ASP A 237 -2.55 11.21 -22.00
CA ASP A 237 -3.47 10.76 -23.04
C ASP A 237 -3.70 9.23 -23.02
N ASP A 238 -2.75 8.47 -22.49
CA ASP A 238 -2.88 7.02 -22.35
C ASP A 238 -3.94 6.61 -21.32
N LEU A 239 -4.39 7.53 -20.46
CA LEU A 239 -5.52 7.26 -19.59
C LEU A 239 -6.79 6.94 -20.40
N GLY A 240 -6.96 7.53 -21.59
CA GLY A 240 -8.00 7.16 -22.54
C GLY A 240 -7.89 5.72 -23.04
N TRP A 241 -6.65 5.21 -23.23
CA TRP A 241 -6.44 3.80 -23.55
C TRP A 241 -6.81 2.90 -22.36
N VAL A 242 -6.43 3.24 -21.13
CA VAL A 242 -6.82 2.49 -19.93
C VAL A 242 -8.35 2.44 -19.81
N ARG A 243 -9.04 3.57 -20.00
CA ARG A 243 -10.51 3.68 -19.95
C ARG A 243 -11.21 2.76 -20.96
N ARG A 244 -10.67 2.61 -22.16
CA ARG A 244 -11.25 1.67 -23.16
C ARG A 244 -11.20 0.22 -22.72
N HIS A 245 -10.22 -0.16 -21.88
CA HIS A 245 -10.04 -1.54 -21.40
C HIS A 245 -10.62 -1.78 -20.00
N TRP A 246 -10.92 -0.70 -19.26
CA TRP A 246 -11.41 -0.78 -17.88
C TRP A 246 -12.67 0.08 -17.68
N PRO A 247 -13.86 -0.55 -17.58
CA PRO A 247 -15.13 0.18 -17.43
C PRO A 247 -15.43 0.64 -15.99
N GLY A 248 -14.69 0.11 -14.99
CA GLY A 248 -14.82 0.48 -13.58
C GLY A 248 -14.06 1.75 -13.22
N GLU A 249 -13.93 2.02 -11.93
CA GLU A 249 -13.20 3.19 -11.44
C GLU A 249 -11.71 3.08 -11.73
N VAL A 250 -11.09 4.19 -12.12
CA VAL A 250 -9.65 4.32 -12.39
C VAL A 250 -9.06 5.40 -11.50
N LEU A 251 -8.11 4.99 -10.66
CA LEU A 251 -7.30 5.88 -9.84
C LEU A 251 -5.89 5.98 -10.43
N VAL A 252 -5.32 7.19 -10.42
CA VAL A 252 -3.91 7.40 -10.76
C VAL A 252 -3.09 7.48 -9.47
N LYS A 253 -2.16 6.51 -9.29
CA LYS A 253 -1.32 6.42 -8.09
C LYS A 253 0.10 6.91 -8.37
N GLY A 254 0.65 7.69 -7.44
CA GLY A 254 1.99 8.26 -7.55
C GLY A 254 1.97 9.77 -7.75
N ILE A 255 0.84 10.41 -7.51
CA ILE A 255 0.67 11.84 -7.64
C ILE A 255 1.35 12.57 -6.48
N GLN A 256 2.19 13.57 -6.80
CA GLN A 256 2.94 14.35 -5.83
C GLN A 256 2.86 15.86 -6.06
N THR A 257 2.13 16.31 -7.09
CA THR A 257 1.96 17.74 -7.40
C THR A 257 0.50 18.08 -7.63
N VAL A 258 0.15 19.35 -7.39
CA VAL A 258 -1.16 19.90 -7.71
C VAL A 258 -1.42 19.86 -9.22
N GLU A 259 -0.38 20.08 -10.03
CA GLU A 259 -0.48 20.06 -11.49
C GLU A 259 -0.89 18.68 -11.99
N ASP A 260 -0.18 17.61 -11.54
CA ASP A 260 -0.53 16.24 -11.92
C ASP A 260 -1.91 15.83 -11.42
N ALA A 261 -2.32 16.29 -10.24
CA ALA A 261 -3.67 16.04 -9.71
C ALA A 261 -4.75 16.65 -10.62
N ARG A 262 -4.54 17.87 -11.09
CA ARG A 262 -5.46 18.52 -12.06
C ARG A 262 -5.44 17.84 -13.43
N LEU A 263 -4.28 17.39 -13.89
CA LEU A 263 -4.17 16.61 -15.12
C LEU A 263 -4.91 15.28 -15.01
N ALA A 264 -4.78 14.57 -13.87
CA ALA A 264 -5.55 13.35 -13.63
C ALA A 264 -7.06 13.61 -13.72
N GLN A 265 -7.54 14.70 -13.12
CA GLN A 265 -8.96 15.11 -13.19
C GLN A 265 -9.36 15.44 -14.63
N ALA A 266 -8.57 16.22 -15.34
CA ALA A 266 -8.86 16.65 -16.73
C ALA A 266 -8.90 15.45 -17.70
N HIS A 267 -8.11 14.41 -17.47
CA HIS A 267 -8.11 13.18 -18.28
C HIS A 267 -9.10 12.12 -17.79
N GLY A 268 -9.99 12.46 -16.85
CA GLY A 268 -11.13 11.64 -16.44
C GLY A 268 -10.78 10.50 -15.46
N ALA A 269 -9.78 10.68 -14.58
CA ALA A 269 -9.61 9.80 -13.44
C ALA A 269 -10.76 9.95 -12.43
N ASP A 270 -11.21 8.85 -11.82
CA ASP A 270 -12.22 8.88 -10.74
C ASP A 270 -11.60 9.23 -9.40
N GLY A 271 -10.28 9.11 -9.29
CA GLY A 271 -9.53 9.46 -8.11
C GLY A 271 -8.03 9.43 -8.32
N ILE A 272 -7.32 9.87 -7.29
CA ILE A 272 -5.87 9.80 -7.23
C ILE A 272 -5.41 9.18 -5.91
N VAL A 273 -4.18 8.66 -5.90
CA VAL A 273 -3.47 8.32 -4.69
C VAL A 273 -2.24 9.22 -4.60
N VAL A 274 -2.26 10.15 -3.64
CA VAL A 274 -1.09 10.95 -3.29
C VAL A 274 -0.06 10.02 -2.65
N SER A 275 1.08 9.85 -3.32
CA SER A 275 2.02 8.77 -3.01
C SER A 275 3.43 9.07 -3.51
N ASN A 276 4.42 8.77 -2.68
CA ASN A 276 5.82 8.67 -3.08
C ASN A 276 6.31 7.21 -3.06
N HIS A 277 5.37 6.26 -3.32
CA HIS A 277 5.64 4.82 -3.29
C HIS A 277 6.17 4.32 -1.94
N GLY A 278 5.73 4.95 -0.85
CA GLY A 278 6.21 4.63 0.49
C GLY A 278 7.70 4.91 0.69
N GLY A 279 8.26 5.90 -0.01
CA GLY A 279 9.66 6.30 0.04
C GLY A 279 10.60 5.32 -0.69
N ARG A 280 10.11 4.61 -1.71
CA ARG A 280 10.88 3.56 -2.42
C ARG A 280 11.38 3.99 -3.81
N GLN A 281 11.01 5.17 -4.30
CA GLN A 281 11.35 5.67 -5.64
C GLN A 281 12.38 6.79 -5.60
N LEU A 282 12.02 8.01 -5.23
CA LEU A 282 12.96 9.10 -4.97
C LEU A 282 13.37 9.11 -3.50
N GLY A 283 14.67 9.20 -3.24
CA GLY A 283 15.22 9.19 -1.88
C GLY A 283 14.88 10.45 -1.09
N SER A 284 14.82 11.59 -1.77
CA SER A 284 14.52 12.89 -1.17
C SER A 284 13.30 13.51 -1.82
N THR A 285 12.13 13.38 -1.18
CA THR A 285 10.86 13.97 -1.61
C THR A 285 10.00 14.31 -0.40
N LEU A 286 8.96 15.13 -0.61
CA LEU A 286 7.97 15.44 0.43
C LEU A 286 7.17 14.19 0.80
N ALA A 287 6.68 14.15 2.02
CA ALA A 287 5.76 13.12 2.43
C ALA A 287 4.38 13.33 1.78
N PRO A 288 3.69 12.26 1.37
CA PRO A 288 2.34 12.36 0.80
C PRO A 288 1.36 13.11 1.72
N LEU A 289 1.48 12.96 3.03
CA LEU A 289 0.65 13.68 3.99
C LEU A 289 0.88 15.22 3.96
N GLU A 290 2.10 15.66 3.64
CA GLU A 290 2.42 17.09 3.50
C GLU A 290 1.85 17.68 2.20
N LEU A 291 1.75 16.85 1.16
CA LEU A 291 1.21 17.20 -0.16
C LEU A 291 -0.32 17.14 -0.23
N LEU A 292 -0.94 16.41 0.71
CA LEU A 292 -2.37 16.14 0.69
C LEU A 292 -3.23 17.39 0.76
N PRO A 293 -3.05 18.35 1.74
CA PRO A 293 -3.92 19.51 1.85
C PRO A 293 -3.94 20.39 0.60
N PRO A 294 -2.80 20.84 0.02
CA PRO A 294 -2.84 21.68 -1.18
C PRO A 294 -3.41 20.97 -2.41
N ILE A 295 -3.27 19.63 -2.51
CA ILE A 295 -3.87 18.85 -3.60
C ILE A 295 -5.38 18.79 -3.44
N VAL A 296 -5.89 18.52 -2.24
CA VAL A 296 -7.33 18.48 -1.95
C VAL A 296 -7.96 19.84 -2.25
N GLU A 297 -7.38 20.93 -1.73
CA GLU A 297 -7.85 22.30 -1.97
C GLU A 297 -7.91 22.62 -3.46
N ALA A 298 -6.91 22.23 -4.24
CA ALA A 298 -6.84 22.50 -5.67
C ALA A 298 -7.89 21.73 -6.50
N LEU A 299 -8.35 20.57 -6.02
CA LEU A 299 -9.34 19.72 -6.68
C LEU A 299 -10.79 20.04 -6.27
N ASP A 300 -11.00 20.71 -5.14
CA ASP A 300 -12.35 21.14 -4.70
C ASP A 300 -12.90 22.34 -5.49
N VAL A 301 -12.06 22.98 -6.32
CA VAL A 301 -12.43 24.16 -7.11
C VAL A 301 -12.82 23.75 -8.54
N GLY A 302 -14.09 23.83 -8.87
CA GLY A 302 -14.58 23.93 -10.27
C GLY A 302 -14.88 22.62 -11.00
N GLY A 303 -15.10 21.49 -10.31
CA GLY A 303 -15.45 20.23 -10.97
C GLY A 303 -16.12 19.21 -10.03
N PRO A 304 -16.56 18.05 -10.55
CA PRO A 304 -17.02 16.97 -9.69
C PRO A 304 -15.90 16.55 -8.75
N ARG A 305 -16.24 16.36 -7.47
CA ARG A 305 -15.28 16.03 -6.41
C ARG A 305 -14.59 14.71 -6.70
N MET A 306 -13.29 14.76 -7.06
CA MET A 306 -12.47 13.60 -7.31
C MET A 306 -12.03 12.95 -5.99
N ALA A 307 -12.05 11.62 -5.90
CA ALA A 307 -11.61 10.91 -4.70
C ALA A 307 -10.09 11.02 -4.52
N VAL A 308 -9.63 11.54 -3.38
CA VAL A 308 -8.22 11.67 -3.05
C VAL A 308 -7.87 10.66 -1.97
N PHE A 309 -7.03 9.69 -2.30
CA PHE A 309 -6.42 8.76 -1.34
C PHE A 309 -4.98 9.17 -1.04
N VAL A 310 -4.45 8.65 0.06
CA VAL A 310 -3.04 8.86 0.43
C VAL A 310 -2.43 7.57 0.91
N ASP A 311 -1.14 7.38 0.67
CA ASP A 311 -0.36 6.30 1.26
C ASP A 311 0.95 6.82 1.89
N GLY A 312 1.71 5.92 2.50
CA GLY A 312 3.01 6.23 3.07
C GLY A 312 2.96 6.61 4.55
N GLY A 313 3.69 5.86 5.37
CA GLY A 313 3.92 6.18 6.78
C GLY A 313 2.88 5.65 7.78
N VAL A 314 1.67 5.30 7.39
CA VAL A 314 0.58 4.86 8.30
C VAL A 314 0.99 3.64 9.14
N ARG A 315 0.87 3.77 10.47
CA ARG A 315 1.18 2.71 11.45
C ARG A 315 0.19 2.65 12.61
N ARG A 316 -0.69 3.65 12.75
CA ARG A 316 -1.68 3.79 13.81
C ARG A 316 -3.04 4.16 13.22
N GLY A 317 -4.13 3.80 13.91
CA GLY A 317 -5.46 4.31 13.57
C GLY A 317 -5.56 5.84 13.66
N ALA A 318 -4.78 6.44 14.56
CA ALA A 318 -4.64 7.90 14.64
C ALA A 318 -4.06 8.53 13.37
N ASP A 319 -3.15 7.82 12.66
CA ASP A 319 -2.60 8.31 11.38
C ASP A 319 -3.71 8.34 10.31
N VAL A 320 -4.60 7.33 10.31
CA VAL A 320 -5.77 7.29 9.44
C VAL A 320 -6.68 8.50 9.69
N ALA A 321 -7.01 8.77 10.98
CA ALA A 321 -7.84 9.91 11.37
C ALA A 321 -7.21 11.25 10.91
N LYS A 322 -5.89 11.42 11.05
CA LYS A 322 -5.17 12.61 10.58
C LYS A 322 -5.26 12.78 9.06
N ALA A 323 -5.04 11.72 8.30
CA ALA A 323 -5.11 11.76 6.84
C ALA A 323 -6.52 12.13 6.36
N VAL A 324 -7.56 11.52 6.94
CA VAL A 324 -8.95 11.84 6.62
C VAL A 324 -9.28 13.28 6.99
N ALA A 325 -8.89 13.73 8.18
CA ALA A 325 -9.12 15.12 8.61
C ALA A 325 -8.41 16.15 7.72
N LEU A 326 -7.33 15.78 7.03
CA LEU A 326 -6.64 16.58 6.01
C LEU A 326 -7.26 16.47 4.61
N GLY A 327 -8.38 15.76 4.47
CA GLY A 327 -9.17 15.70 3.24
C GLY A 327 -9.02 14.42 2.43
N ALA A 328 -8.28 13.40 2.91
CA ALA A 328 -8.25 12.10 2.24
C ALA A 328 -9.60 11.38 2.34
N ARG A 329 -10.08 10.82 1.22
CA ARG A 329 -11.21 9.91 1.19
C ARG A 329 -10.90 8.58 1.89
N GLY A 330 -9.64 8.20 1.91
CA GLY A 330 -9.15 7.01 2.58
C GLY A 330 -7.63 6.87 2.47
N VAL A 331 -7.07 5.90 3.18
CA VAL A 331 -5.64 5.62 3.20
C VAL A 331 -5.33 4.23 2.66
N LEU A 332 -4.21 4.07 1.95
CA LEU A 332 -3.72 2.76 1.53
C LEU A 332 -2.64 2.27 2.50
N LEU A 333 -2.84 1.07 3.03
CA LEU A 333 -1.96 0.41 3.99
C LEU A 333 -0.98 -0.51 3.25
N GLY A 334 0.30 -0.16 3.20
CA GLY A 334 1.33 -0.99 2.59
C GLY A 334 2.00 -1.92 3.61
N ARG A 335 3.08 -1.43 4.25
CA ARG A 335 3.93 -2.26 5.13
C ARG A 335 3.23 -2.77 6.40
N ALA A 336 2.26 -2.04 6.96
CA ALA A 336 1.66 -2.43 8.24
C ALA A 336 1.02 -3.83 8.19
N PRO A 337 0.10 -4.17 7.25
CA PRO A 337 -0.42 -5.52 7.13
C PRO A 337 0.65 -6.56 6.77
N LEU A 338 1.68 -6.15 5.99
CA LEU A 338 2.78 -7.05 5.63
C LEU A 338 3.62 -7.46 6.82
N TYR A 339 3.85 -6.59 7.81
CA TYR A 339 4.52 -7.00 9.05
C TYR A 339 3.71 -8.07 9.78
N GLY A 340 2.38 -7.93 9.80
CA GLY A 340 1.47 -8.92 10.36
C GLY A 340 1.64 -10.28 9.68
N VAL A 341 1.44 -10.31 8.37
CA VAL A 341 1.58 -11.55 7.57
C VAL A 341 2.97 -12.15 7.71
N ALA A 342 4.03 -11.34 7.65
CA ALA A 342 5.41 -11.80 7.77
C ALA A 342 5.71 -12.39 9.15
N ALA A 343 5.08 -11.89 10.21
CA ALA A 343 5.26 -12.37 11.57
C ALA A 343 4.46 -13.64 11.87
N ARG A 344 3.16 -13.70 11.49
CA ARG A 344 2.22 -14.73 11.94
C ARG A 344 1.24 -15.23 10.86
N GLY A 345 1.52 -14.97 9.58
CA GLY A 345 0.65 -15.40 8.47
C GLY A 345 -0.74 -14.76 8.53
N ALA A 346 -1.79 -15.57 8.36
CA ALA A 346 -3.18 -15.09 8.35
C ALA A 346 -3.57 -14.37 9.64
N GLU A 347 -3.26 -14.94 10.80
CA GLU A 347 -3.55 -14.32 12.10
C GLU A 347 -2.92 -12.94 12.23
N GLY A 348 -1.63 -12.82 11.86
CA GLY A 348 -0.94 -11.55 11.98
C GLY A 348 -1.49 -10.47 11.04
N ALA A 349 -1.96 -10.85 9.84
CA ALA A 349 -2.64 -9.93 8.93
C ALA A 349 -3.96 -9.41 9.56
N ALA A 350 -4.79 -10.33 10.07
CA ALA A 350 -6.06 -10.00 10.71
C ALA A 350 -5.85 -9.11 11.97
N ASP A 351 -4.90 -9.49 12.82
CA ASP A 351 -4.58 -8.76 14.04
C ASP A 351 -4.18 -7.29 13.75
N VAL A 352 -3.30 -7.07 12.75
CA VAL A 352 -2.86 -5.71 12.40
C VAL A 352 -4.02 -4.87 11.88
N LEU A 353 -4.92 -5.43 11.08
CA LEU A 353 -6.10 -4.70 10.61
C LEU A 353 -7.06 -4.40 11.76
N ALA A 354 -7.29 -5.35 12.65
CA ALA A 354 -8.11 -5.15 13.85
C ALA A 354 -7.52 -4.08 14.79
N LEU A 355 -6.20 -4.06 14.99
CA LEU A 355 -5.52 -3.01 15.76
C LEU A 355 -5.75 -1.63 15.17
N LEU A 356 -5.54 -1.47 13.86
CA LEU A 356 -5.71 -0.17 13.18
C LEU A 356 -7.17 0.30 13.22
N LEU A 357 -8.12 -0.61 13.02
CA LEU A 357 -9.57 -0.33 13.15
C LEU A 357 -9.93 0.09 14.58
N GLY A 358 -9.48 -0.65 15.58
CA GLY A 358 -9.72 -0.34 17.00
C GLY A 358 -9.12 1.02 17.41
N GLU A 359 -7.88 1.29 17.01
CA GLU A 359 -7.21 2.57 17.27
C GLU A 359 -7.93 3.74 16.58
N LEU A 360 -8.42 3.57 15.34
CA LEU A 360 -9.20 4.61 14.64
C LEU A 360 -10.49 4.91 15.40
N ARG A 361 -11.26 3.88 15.77
CA ARG A 361 -12.50 4.03 16.53
C ARG A 361 -12.28 4.74 17.86
N THR A 362 -11.28 4.30 18.62
CA THR A 362 -10.88 4.96 19.88
C THR A 362 -10.51 6.42 19.63
N THR A 363 -9.74 6.72 18.59
CA THR A 363 -9.36 8.09 18.24
C THR A 363 -10.59 8.93 17.92
N MET A 364 -11.52 8.43 17.12
CA MET A 364 -12.77 9.12 16.78
C MET A 364 -13.61 9.42 18.02
N GLN A 365 -13.79 8.44 18.91
CA GLN A 365 -14.54 8.62 20.16
C GLN A 365 -13.88 9.68 21.06
N LEU A 366 -12.56 9.64 21.23
CA LEU A 366 -11.82 10.64 22.02
C LEU A 366 -11.88 12.05 21.40
N LEU A 367 -12.06 12.15 20.08
CA LEU A 367 -12.25 13.41 19.37
C LEU A 367 -13.69 13.93 19.44
N GLY A 368 -14.65 13.15 19.96
CA GLY A 368 -16.07 13.45 19.91
C GLY A 368 -16.62 13.41 18.47
N CYS A 369 -16.07 12.54 17.62
CA CYS A 369 -16.54 12.28 16.26
C CYS A 369 -17.46 11.06 16.25
N THR A 370 -18.64 11.18 15.63
CA THR A 370 -19.63 10.12 15.55
C THR A 370 -19.60 9.38 14.21
N GLN A 371 -19.05 10.01 13.20
CA GLN A 371 -18.87 9.47 11.83
C GLN A 371 -17.57 9.97 11.22
N VAL A 372 -17.13 9.32 10.14
CA VAL A 372 -15.87 9.65 9.46
C VAL A 372 -15.87 11.08 8.93
N ASP A 373 -16.99 11.59 8.49
CA ASP A 373 -17.12 12.98 7.97
C ASP A 373 -16.95 14.05 9.06
N ASP A 374 -16.99 13.70 10.35
CA ASP A 374 -16.64 14.61 11.47
C ASP A 374 -15.12 14.83 11.61
N LEU A 375 -14.31 14.00 10.96
CA LEU A 375 -12.86 14.16 10.88
C LEU A 375 -12.54 15.25 9.85
N THR A 376 -12.53 16.49 10.34
CA THR A 376 -12.29 17.70 9.53
C THR A 376 -10.99 18.40 9.96
N PRO A 377 -10.44 19.34 9.18
CA PRO A 377 -9.22 20.06 9.55
C PRO A 377 -9.31 20.76 10.91
N GLN A 378 -10.52 21.13 11.37
CA GLN A 378 -10.75 21.74 12.68
C GLN A 378 -10.46 20.78 13.85
N ARG A 379 -10.38 19.48 13.59
CA ARG A 379 -9.97 18.46 14.57
C ARG A 379 -8.45 18.34 14.70
N LEU A 380 -7.70 19.13 13.93
CA LEU A 380 -6.25 19.11 13.92
C LEU A 380 -5.66 20.46 14.29
N ALA A 381 -4.52 20.42 14.95
CA ALA A 381 -3.65 21.57 15.17
C ALA A 381 -2.24 21.22 14.68
N ARG A 382 -1.61 22.14 13.96
CA ARG A 382 -0.21 21.95 13.58
C ARG A 382 0.67 22.12 14.80
N LEU A 383 1.44 21.10 15.13
CA LEU A 383 2.37 21.16 16.24
C LEU A 383 3.60 21.98 15.85
N PRO A 384 4.14 22.82 16.74
CA PRO A 384 5.41 23.50 16.51
C PRO A 384 6.51 22.45 16.25
N ALA A 385 7.43 22.76 15.35
CA ALA A 385 8.60 21.90 15.13
C ALA A 385 9.30 21.69 16.47
N ILE A 386 9.46 20.45 16.91
CA ILE A 386 10.27 20.13 18.09
C ILE A 386 11.69 20.56 17.71
N GLN A 387 12.16 21.65 18.30
CA GLN A 387 13.57 22.01 18.16
C GLN A 387 14.38 20.83 18.71
N ALA A 388 15.27 20.29 17.90
CA ALA A 388 16.15 19.17 18.25
C ALA A 388 17.24 19.61 19.24
N ASN A 389 16.83 20.25 20.36
CA ASN A 389 17.68 20.62 21.47
C ASN A 389 16.95 20.20 22.74
N GLN A 390 17.23 18.99 23.13
CA GLN A 390 17.32 18.46 24.50
C GLN A 390 17.05 16.95 24.47
N ALA A 391 17.94 16.19 23.80
CA ALA A 391 18.15 14.80 24.17
C ALA A 391 18.80 14.84 25.57
N ASN A 392 17.97 14.85 26.61
CA ASN A 392 18.42 14.47 27.95
C ASN A 392 18.62 12.95 27.90
N PRO A 393 19.82 12.44 28.11
CA PRO A 393 20.03 10.99 28.21
C PRO A 393 19.49 10.54 29.58
N LEU A 394 18.40 9.81 29.58
CA LEU A 394 17.99 8.93 30.66
C LEU A 394 18.26 7.48 30.28
#